data_9b6791f1bdf1e28560c3925861c22abf
#
_entry.id   9b6791f1bdf1e28560c3925861c22abf
#
_cell.length_a   1.000
_cell.length_b   1.000
_cell.length_c   1.000
_cell.angle_alpha   90.00
_cell.angle_beta   90.00
_cell.angle_gamma   90.00
#
_symmetry.space_group_name_H-M   'P 1'
#
loop_
_entity.id
_entity.type
_entity.pdbx_description
1 polymer ?
#
loop_
_entity_poly.entity_id
_entity_poly.type
_entity_poly.pdbx_seq_one_letter_code
_entity_poly.pdbx_strand_id
1 'polypeptide(L)'
;GYNERRHTIFIYDTALGGAGYSSLFREYKDKVLDAAYVTLKNCSCENACTKCLIDRKSQYYLNDLSREKALEWLEVERKSRVAPDQIVAMFPNVHAVTSDFSSEYYYLVRNRNIKDIMVHRNSSFGDWNPDNFAFRKSLMELSLSGVNVTYLLQSGIDINSCQAEIRASLISTLIKYNIGVVERHDIPGTLTPLM
;
A
#
# COMPACT_ATOMS: atom_id res chain seq x y z
N GLY A 1 -5.19 19.40 0.82
CA GLY A 1 -6.07 19.51 1.99
C GLY A 1 -5.85 18.36 2.97
N TYR A 2 -6.23 18.57 4.20
CA TYR A 2 -6.15 17.57 5.28
C TYR A 2 -7.50 17.46 5.98
N ASN A 3 -7.91 16.22 6.28
CA ASN A 3 -9.12 15.95 7.06
C ASN A 3 -8.71 15.39 8.42
N GLU A 4 -8.88 16.19 9.47
CA GLU A 4 -8.48 15.84 10.83
C GLU A 4 -9.21 14.61 11.38
N ARG A 5 -10.53 14.47 11.09
CA ARG A 5 -11.33 13.35 11.59
C ARG A 5 -10.91 12.01 11.01
N ARG A 6 -10.35 12.00 9.80
CA ARG A 6 -9.93 10.78 9.10
C ARG A 6 -8.42 10.65 8.99
N HIS A 7 -7.66 11.61 9.50
CA HIS A 7 -6.21 11.70 9.34
C HIS A 7 -5.78 11.50 7.88
N THR A 8 -6.52 12.13 6.96
CA THR A 8 -6.36 11.88 5.53
C THR A 8 -5.89 13.14 4.81
N ILE A 9 -4.87 13.00 3.99
CA ILE A 9 -4.35 14.05 3.11
C ILE A 9 -5.02 13.90 1.74
N PHE A 10 -5.56 15.00 1.20
CA PHE A 10 -6.12 15.07 -0.13
C PHE A 10 -5.21 15.89 -1.04
N ILE A 11 -4.87 15.31 -2.19
CA ILE A 11 -4.14 15.98 -3.26
C ILE A 11 -5.11 16.18 -4.42
N TYR A 12 -5.27 17.40 -4.86
CA TYR A 12 -6.18 17.77 -5.94
C TYR A 12 -5.63 18.94 -6.75
N ASP A 13 -5.98 18.97 -8.04
CA ASP A 13 -5.64 20.07 -8.91
C ASP A 13 -6.55 21.27 -8.60
N THR A 14 -5.95 22.45 -8.50
CA THR A 14 -6.69 23.70 -8.23
C THR A 14 -7.13 24.41 -9.51
N ALA A 15 -6.65 23.99 -10.67
CA ALA A 15 -7.07 24.53 -11.96
C ALA A 15 -8.51 24.09 -12.32
N LEU A 16 -9.27 24.96 -12.92
CA LEU A 16 -10.61 24.63 -13.46
C LEU A 16 -10.49 23.49 -14.50
N GLY A 17 -11.23 22.41 -14.28
CA GLY A 17 -11.15 21.21 -15.11
C GLY A 17 -10.03 20.23 -14.75
N GLY A 18 -9.17 20.60 -13.80
CA GLY A 18 -8.00 19.82 -13.40
C GLY A 18 -6.83 19.96 -14.38
N ALA A 19 -5.61 19.94 -13.87
CA ALA A 19 -4.38 19.96 -14.69
C ALA A 19 -3.78 18.55 -14.86
N GLY A 20 -4.37 17.53 -14.22
CA GLY A 20 -3.91 16.15 -14.28
C GLY A 20 -2.72 15.81 -13.36
N TYR A 21 -2.16 16.79 -12.65
CA TYR A 21 -1.01 16.56 -11.78
C TYR A 21 -1.34 15.68 -10.56
N SER A 22 -2.54 15.83 -10.00
CA SER A 22 -2.98 15.01 -8.86
C SER A 22 -3.08 13.53 -9.22
N SER A 23 -3.47 13.20 -10.44
CA SER A 23 -3.53 11.81 -10.93
C SER A 23 -2.14 11.18 -11.11
N LEU A 24 -1.13 12.00 -11.42
CA LEU A 24 0.25 11.57 -11.56
C LEU A 24 0.95 11.37 -10.21
N PHE A 25 0.41 11.92 -9.12
CA PHE A 25 1.04 11.83 -7.80
C PHE A 25 1.35 10.39 -7.40
N ARG A 26 0.48 9.45 -7.73
CA ARG A 26 0.69 8.04 -7.41
C ARG A 26 1.97 7.47 -8.05
N GLU A 27 2.23 7.81 -9.30
CA GLU A 27 3.40 7.38 -10.03
C GLU A 27 4.69 8.05 -9.52
N TYR A 28 4.59 9.33 -9.15
CA TYR A 28 5.73 10.14 -8.73
C TYR A 28 5.83 10.33 -7.21
N LYS A 29 4.98 9.66 -6.43
CA LYS A 29 4.91 9.82 -4.97
C LYS A 29 6.29 9.77 -4.30
N ASP A 30 7.08 8.78 -4.64
CA ASP A 30 8.39 8.58 -4.02
C ASP A 30 9.35 9.72 -4.36
N LYS A 31 9.38 10.16 -5.60
CA LYS A 31 10.17 11.32 -6.02
C LYS A 31 9.76 12.61 -5.33
N VAL A 32 8.44 12.80 -5.16
CA VAL A 32 7.90 13.99 -4.47
C VAL A 32 8.28 13.98 -2.99
N LEU A 33 8.14 12.83 -2.31
CA LEU A 33 8.50 12.70 -0.90
C LEU A 33 10.00 12.81 -0.68
N ASP A 34 10.83 12.28 -1.58
CA ASP A 34 12.28 12.43 -1.53
C ASP A 34 12.71 13.89 -1.77
N ALA A 35 12.10 14.58 -2.72
CA ALA A 35 12.36 16.00 -2.94
C ALA A 35 11.95 16.84 -1.73
N ALA A 36 10.81 16.55 -1.10
CA ALA A 36 10.38 17.21 0.12
C ALA A 36 11.38 16.97 1.27
N TYR A 37 11.83 15.73 1.46
CA TYR A 37 12.83 15.39 2.45
C TYR A 37 14.14 16.16 2.25
N VAL A 38 14.65 16.17 1.03
CA VAL A 38 15.91 16.90 0.68
C VAL A 38 15.75 18.40 0.94
N THR A 39 14.61 18.98 0.58
CA THR A 39 14.31 20.40 0.82
C THR A 39 14.31 20.72 2.31
N LEU A 40 13.65 19.92 3.12
CA LEU A 40 13.58 20.14 4.58
C LEU A 40 14.95 19.90 5.25
N LYS A 41 15.68 18.87 4.82
CA LYS A 41 16.99 18.52 5.37
C LYS A 41 18.02 19.59 5.12
N ASN A 42 18.01 20.19 3.93
CA ASN A 42 18.97 21.24 3.55
C ASN A 42 18.59 22.62 4.07
N CYS A 43 17.43 22.77 4.71
CA CYS A 43 17.01 24.03 5.30
C CYS A 43 17.57 24.18 6.73
N SER A 44 18.16 25.32 7.03
CA SER A 44 18.75 25.64 8.35
C SER A 44 17.83 26.45 9.26
N CYS A 45 16.57 26.67 8.87
CA CYS A 45 15.63 27.41 9.73
C CYS A 45 15.26 26.61 10.97
N GLU A 46 14.88 27.29 12.05
CA GLU A 46 14.49 26.67 13.32
C GLU A 46 13.18 25.89 13.16
N ASN A 47 12.10 26.53 12.79
CA ASN A 47 10.78 25.91 12.68
C ASN A 47 10.25 25.80 11.25
N ALA A 48 10.12 26.93 10.56
CA ALA A 48 9.63 27.00 9.20
C ALA A 48 10.09 28.29 8.51
N CYS A 49 10.26 28.25 7.19
CA CYS A 49 10.55 29.42 6.38
C CYS A 49 10.02 29.27 4.95
N THR A 50 10.07 30.33 4.17
CA THR A 50 9.62 30.36 2.77
C THR A 50 10.42 29.44 1.83
N LYS A 51 11.58 28.95 2.26
CA LYS A 51 12.38 27.98 1.49
C LYS A 51 11.94 26.53 1.75
N CYS A 52 11.14 26.25 2.79
CA CYS A 52 10.77 24.89 3.15
C CYS A 52 9.26 24.70 3.31
N LEU A 53 8.62 25.21 4.35
CA LEU A 53 7.23 24.90 4.71
C LEU A 53 6.26 26.06 4.52
N ILE A 54 6.75 27.30 4.42
CA ILE A 54 5.89 28.48 4.33
C ILE A 54 5.59 28.78 2.85
N ASP A 55 4.34 28.69 2.49
CA ASP A 55 3.79 29.20 1.25
C ASP A 55 2.72 30.26 1.52
N ARG A 56 2.07 30.74 0.46
CA ARG A 56 1.03 31.78 0.55
C ARG A 56 -0.17 31.36 1.42
N LYS A 57 -0.44 30.06 1.54
CA LYS A 57 -1.58 29.53 2.31
C LYS A 57 -1.15 29.15 3.74
N SER A 58 0.01 28.54 3.88
CA SER A 58 0.51 28.07 5.18
C SER A 58 1.01 29.19 6.09
N GLN A 59 1.23 30.41 5.56
CA GLN A 59 1.61 31.57 6.37
C GLN A 59 0.63 31.92 7.51
N TYR A 60 -0.62 31.48 7.42
CA TYR A 60 -1.64 31.69 8.47
C TYR A 60 -1.54 30.67 9.61
N TYR A 61 -0.71 29.66 9.48
CA TYR A 61 -0.58 28.54 10.41
C TYR A 61 0.86 28.38 10.92
N LEU A 62 1.61 29.47 11.03
CA LEU A 62 3.04 29.45 11.36
C LEU A 62 3.37 28.70 12.65
N ASN A 63 2.50 28.80 13.67
CA ASN A 63 2.69 28.14 14.95
C ASN A 63 2.50 26.61 14.87
N ASP A 64 1.85 26.13 13.84
CA ASP A 64 1.57 24.70 13.62
C ASP A 64 2.62 24.04 12.73
N LEU A 65 3.51 24.85 12.13
CA LEU A 65 4.54 24.34 11.22
C LEU A 65 5.81 23.99 11.99
N SER A 66 6.30 22.78 11.79
CA SER A 66 7.56 22.31 12.36
C SER A 66 8.35 21.53 11.32
N ARG A 67 9.50 22.07 10.92
CA ARG A 67 10.44 21.41 10.01
C ARG A 67 10.94 20.08 10.59
N GLU A 68 11.24 20.07 11.88
CA GLU A 68 11.74 18.89 12.57
C GLU A 68 10.72 17.74 12.54
N LYS A 69 9.47 18.00 12.93
CA LYS A 69 8.39 17.00 12.88
C LYS A 69 8.10 16.52 11.45
N ALA A 70 8.17 17.43 10.49
CA ALA A 70 7.98 17.07 9.08
C ALA A 70 9.12 16.18 8.56
N LEU A 71 10.37 16.43 8.97
CA LEU A 71 11.51 15.56 8.67
C LEU A 71 11.38 14.20 9.31
N GLU A 72 11.03 14.14 10.59
CA GLU A 72 10.82 12.88 11.31
C GLU A 72 9.76 12.03 10.62
N TRP A 73 8.63 12.61 10.28
CA TRP A 73 7.58 11.92 9.54
C TRP A 73 8.07 11.39 8.18
N LEU A 74 8.77 12.22 7.40
CA LEU A 74 9.32 11.80 6.11
C LEU A 74 10.38 10.72 6.24
N GLU A 75 11.17 10.70 7.29
CA GLU A 75 12.15 9.62 7.55
C GLU A 75 11.46 8.28 7.81
N VAL A 76 10.39 8.29 8.62
CA VAL A 76 9.58 7.09 8.85
C VAL A 76 8.96 6.59 7.55
N GLU A 77 8.34 7.48 6.77
CA GLU A 77 7.76 7.14 5.47
C GLU A 77 8.79 6.58 4.47
N ARG A 78 9.98 7.17 4.43
CA ARG A 78 11.05 6.68 3.56
C ARG A 78 11.55 5.30 3.97
N LYS A 79 11.73 5.05 5.27
CA LYS A 79 12.15 3.75 5.79
C LYS A 79 11.10 2.66 5.52
N SER A 80 9.82 2.99 5.65
CA SER A 80 8.73 2.04 5.39
C SER A 80 8.61 1.61 3.92
N ARG A 81 9.17 2.42 2.99
CA ARG A 81 9.15 2.15 1.54
C ARG A 81 10.34 1.35 1.03
N VAL A 82 11.35 1.18 1.87
CA VAL A 82 12.54 0.40 1.50
C VAL A 82 12.35 -1.03 1.99
N ALA A 83 12.38 -1.98 1.07
CA ALA A 83 12.38 -3.38 1.44
C ALA A 83 13.69 -3.70 2.20
N PRO A 84 13.64 -4.53 3.27
CA PRO A 84 14.83 -4.95 3.98
C PRO A 84 15.90 -5.54 3.04
N ASP A 85 17.18 -5.26 3.29
CA ASP A 85 18.29 -5.70 2.44
C ASP A 85 18.27 -7.21 2.19
N GLN A 86 17.89 -7.99 3.19
CA GLN A 86 17.74 -9.45 3.06
C GLN A 86 16.68 -9.83 2.02
N ILE A 87 15.57 -9.11 1.97
CA ILE A 87 14.51 -9.34 0.99
C ILE A 87 14.96 -8.91 -0.41
N VAL A 88 15.64 -7.77 -0.51
CA VAL A 88 16.19 -7.28 -1.79
C VAL A 88 17.24 -8.24 -2.34
N ALA A 89 18.09 -8.82 -1.47
CA ALA A 89 19.09 -9.81 -1.86
C ALA A 89 18.45 -11.10 -2.43
N MET A 90 17.32 -11.53 -1.85
CA MET A 90 16.59 -12.72 -2.31
C MET A 90 15.71 -12.43 -3.55
N PHE A 91 15.16 -11.23 -3.62
CA PHE A 91 14.21 -10.81 -4.65
C PHE A 91 14.57 -9.40 -5.16
N PRO A 92 15.49 -9.28 -6.12
CA PRO A 92 16.03 -7.98 -6.55
C PRO A 92 14.99 -7.03 -7.16
N ASN A 93 13.83 -7.55 -7.58
CA ASN A 93 12.73 -6.76 -8.16
C ASN A 93 11.60 -6.48 -7.16
N VAL A 94 11.81 -6.70 -5.85
CA VAL A 94 10.79 -6.45 -4.84
C VAL A 94 10.64 -4.94 -4.58
N HIS A 95 9.40 -4.52 -4.40
CA HIS A 95 9.05 -3.16 -4.02
C HIS A 95 8.17 -3.18 -2.79
N ALA A 96 8.48 -2.31 -1.82
CA ALA A 96 7.60 -2.08 -0.69
C ALA A 96 6.39 -1.23 -1.15
N VAL A 97 5.18 -1.70 -0.84
CA VAL A 97 3.94 -1.00 -1.15
C VAL A 97 3.39 -0.40 0.13
N THR A 98 3.23 0.93 0.14
CA THR A 98 2.70 1.69 1.28
C THR A 98 1.24 2.10 1.11
N SER A 99 0.66 1.87 -0.06
CA SER A 99 -0.76 2.03 -0.33
C SER A 99 -1.54 0.79 0.12
N ASP A 100 -2.87 0.93 0.24
CA ASP A 100 -3.68 -0.25 0.46
C ASP A 100 -3.56 -1.23 -0.72
N PHE A 101 -3.61 -2.50 -0.38
CA PHE A 101 -3.41 -3.61 -1.31
C PHE A 101 -4.34 -3.55 -2.55
N SER A 102 -5.61 -3.20 -2.33
CA SER A 102 -6.59 -3.10 -3.42
C SER A 102 -6.22 -2.01 -4.41
N SER A 103 -5.85 -0.85 -3.91
CA SER A 103 -5.45 0.29 -4.73
C SER A 103 -4.21 -0.04 -5.58
N GLU A 104 -3.25 -0.77 -5.03
CA GLU A 104 -2.04 -1.15 -5.77
C GLU A 104 -2.35 -2.15 -6.87
N TYR A 105 -3.18 -3.15 -6.62
CA TYR A 105 -3.60 -4.08 -7.65
C TYR A 105 -4.30 -3.40 -8.82
N TYR A 106 -5.26 -2.51 -8.53
CA TYR A 106 -5.94 -1.79 -9.59
C TYR A 106 -4.99 -0.96 -10.44
N TYR A 107 -4.00 -0.33 -9.79
CA TYR A 107 -2.98 0.41 -10.51
C TYR A 107 -2.14 -0.50 -11.42
N LEU A 108 -1.66 -1.62 -10.91
CA LEU A 108 -0.83 -2.58 -11.66
C LEU A 108 -1.60 -3.17 -12.84
N VAL A 109 -2.83 -3.58 -12.61
CA VAL A 109 -3.68 -4.15 -13.67
C VAL A 109 -3.95 -3.13 -14.77
N ARG A 110 -4.34 -1.90 -14.41
CA ARG A 110 -4.66 -0.84 -15.39
C ARG A 110 -3.46 -0.32 -16.15
N ASN A 111 -2.35 -0.07 -15.46
CA ASN A 111 -1.23 0.67 -16.05
C ASN A 111 -0.10 -0.24 -16.51
N ARG A 112 -0.03 -1.47 -16.02
CA ARG A 112 1.00 -2.45 -16.37
C ARG A 112 0.46 -3.62 -17.19
N ASN A 113 -0.84 -3.65 -17.45
CA ASN A 113 -1.53 -4.74 -18.18
C ASN A 113 -1.21 -6.14 -17.61
N ILE A 114 -1.14 -6.22 -16.28
CA ILE A 114 -0.86 -7.48 -15.57
C ILE A 114 -2.09 -8.37 -15.70
N LYS A 115 -1.88 -9.62 -16.15
CA LYS A 115 -2.95 -10.60 -16.34
C LYS A 115 -2.93 -11.72 -15.31
N ASP A 116 -1.78 -11.95 -14.68
CA ASP A 116 -1.58 -13.02 -13.72
C ASP A 116 -1.05 -12.42 -12.40
N ILE A 117 -1.71 -12.75 -11.31
CA ILE A 117 -1.33 -12.31 -9.97
C ILE A 117 -1.27 -13.50 -9.03
N MET A 118 -0.16 -13.66 -8.35
CA MET A 118 -0.01 -14.60 -7.25
C MET A 118 -0.09 -13.84 -5.93
N VAL A 119 -0.97 -14.28 -5.04
CA VAL A 119 -1.20 -13.65 -3.75
C VAL A 119 -0.80 -14.60 -2.65
N HIS A 120 0.16 -14.19 -1.83
CA HIS A 120 0.54 -14.88 -0.61
C HIS A 120 0.13 -14.06 0.59
N ARG A 121 -0.52 -14.70 1.56
CA ARG A 121 -0.81 -14.09 2.86
C ARG A 121 -0.28 -15.01 3.96
N ASN A 122 0.12 -14.39 5.04
CA ASN A 122 0.60 -15.13 6.19
C ASN A 122 -0.51 -16.05 6.75
N SER A 123 -0.13 -17.06 7.47
CA SER A 123 -0.92 -18.24 7.90
C SER A 123 -2.18 -17.97 8.73
N SER A 124 -2.56 -16.72 8.94
CA SER A 124 -3.82 -16.44 9.65
C SER A 124 -5.01 -16.54 8.69
N PHE A 125 -5.97 -17.37 9.03
CA PHE A 125 -7.24 -17.42 8.32
C PHE A 125 -8.15 -16.20 8.56
N GLY A 126 -7.65 -15.18 9.29
CA GLY A 126 -8.42 -13.97 9.62
C GLY A 126 -8.92 -13.19 8.41
N ASP A 127 -8.17 -13.23 7.30
CA ASP A 127 -8.59 -12.60 6.04
C ASP A 127 -9.84 -13.25 5.41
N TRP A 128 -10.14 -14.48 5.81
CA TRP A 128 -11.28 -15.27 5.33
C TRP A 128 -12.48 -15.21 6.28
N ASN A 129 -12.35 -14.50 7.40
CA ASN A 129 -13.47 -14.26 8.30
C ASN A 129 -14.62 -13.60 7.51
N PRO A 130 -15.86 -14.13 7.58
CA PRO A 130 -17.03 -13.52 6.93
C PRO A 130 -17.23 -12.05 7.24
N ASP A 131 -16.86 -11.60 8.44
CA ASP A 131 -16.98 -10.21 8.87
C ASP A 131 -15.88 -9.29 8.28
N ASN A 132 -14.77 -9.85 7.81
CA ASN A 132 -13.68 -9.11 7.17
C ASN A 132 -13.72 -9.29 5.65
N PHE A 133 -14.46 -8.43 4.97
CA PHE A 133 -14.70 -8.57 3.54
C PHE A 133 -13.63 -7.89 2.65
N ALA A 134 -12.80 -7.01 3.18
CA ALA A 134 -11.91 -6.15 2.38
C ALA A 134 -10.95 -6.95 1.49
N PHE A 135 -10.24 -7.93 2.04
CA PHE A 135 -9.30 -8.76 1.28
C PHE A 135 -10.02 -9.61 0.22
N ARG A 136 -11.08 -10.30 0.61
CA ARG A 136 -11.88 -11.14 -0.31
C ARG A 136 -12.47 -10.32 -1.44
N LYS A 137 -12.98 -9.12 -1.14
CA LYS A 137 -13.50 -8.18 -2.14
C LYS A 137 -12.44 -7.87 -3.19
N SER A 138 -11.21 -7.59 -2.79
CA SER A 138 -10.11 -7.30 -3.71
C SER A 138 -9.81 -8.47 -4.65
N LEU A 139 -9.76 -9.70 -4.12
CA LEU A 139 -9.55 -10.89 -4.95
C LEU A 139 -10.70 -11.12 -5.94
N MET A 140 -11.94 -10.92 -5.47
CA MET A 140 -13.15 -11.06 -6.30
C MET A 140 -13.15 -10.04 -7.45
N GLU A 141 -12.87 -8.79 -7.15
CA GLU A 141 -12.84 -7.71 -8.15
C GLU A 141 -11.73 -7.90 -9.18
N LEU A 142 -10.55 -8.37 -8.77
CA LEU A 142 -9.46 -8.73 -9.68
C LEU A 142 -9.88 -9.84 -10.63
N SER A 143 -10.42 -10.93 -10.10
CA SER A 143 -10.89 -12.05 -10.94
C SER A 143 -12.01 -11.61 -11.90
N LEU A 144 -12.98 -10.84 -11.44
CA LEU A 144 -14.06 -10.30 -12.27
C LEU A 144 -13.55 -9.32 -13.35
N SER A 145 -12.41 -8.68 -13.14
CA SER A 145 -11.76 -7.82 -14.14
C SER A 145 -10.93 -8.59 -15.17
N GLY A 146 -10.96 -9.92 -15.14
CA GLY A 146 -10.26 -10.77 -16.10
C GLY A 146 -8.81 -11.07 -15.76
N VAL A 147 -8.40 -10.84 -14.52
CA VAL A 147 -7.07 -11.20 -14.02
C VAL A 147 -7.10 -12.62 -13.48
N ASN A 148 -6.13 -13.44 -13.87
CA ASN A 148 -5.92 -14.76 -13.30
C ASN A 148 -5.32 -14.61 -11.90
N VAL A 149 -6.10 -14.90 -10.89
CA VAL A 149 -5.67 -14.81 -9.49
C VAL A 149 -5.31 -16.20 -8.98
N THR A 150 -4.11 -16.35 -8.44
CA THR A 150 -3.67 -17.58 -7.77
C THR A 150 -3.34 -17.27 -6.31
N TYR A 151 -3.99 -17.95 -5.38
CA TYR A 151 -3.71 -17.86 -3.96
C TYR A 151 -2.67 -18.90 -3.58
N LEU A 152 -1.56 -18.44 -3.01
CA LEU A 152 -0.49 -19.31 -2.52
C LEU A 152 -0.74 -19.68 -1.07
N LEU A 153 -1.02 -20.95 -0.84
CA LEU A 153 -1.19 -21.50 0.49
C LEU A 153 0.14 -22.06 0.98
N GLN A 154 0.55 -21.70 2.20
CA GLN A 154 1.74 -22.27 2.81
C GLN A 154 1.52 -23.74 3.15
N SER A 155 2.49 -24.59 2.81
CA SER A 155 2.46 -26.01 3.15
C SER A 155 2.36 -26.24 4.64
N GLY A 156 1.61 -27.27 5.02
CA GLY A 156 1.40 -27.64 6.42
C GLY A 156 0.30 -26.83 7.13
N ILE A 157 -0.37 -25.91 6.44
CA ILE A 157 -1.56 -25.27 6.98
C ILE A 157 -2.75 -26.22 6.82
N ASP A 158 -3.25 -26.69 7.96
CA ASP A 158 -4.46 -27.50 7.96
C ASP A 158 -5.72 -26.62 7.89
N ILE A 159 -6.30 -26.53 6.69
CA ILE A 159 -7.56 -25.79 6.47
C ILE A 159 -8.71 -26.38 7.34
N ASN A 160 -8.64 -27.64 7.74
CA ASN A 160 -9.65 -28.25 8.58
C ASN A 160 -9.56 -27.80 10.03
N SER A 161 -8.42 -27.26 10.45
CA SER A 161 -8.23 -26.70 11.79
C SER A 161 -8.92 -25.36 12.01
N CYS A 162 -9.30 -24.65 10.92
CA CYS A 162 -10.00 -23.39 11.05
C CYS A 162 -11.50 -23.57 11.30
N GLN A 163 -12.14 -22.51 11.85
CA GLN A 163 -13.58 -22.48 12.10
C GLN A 163 -14.37 -22.78 10.82
N ALA A 164 -15.49 -23.50 10.93
CA ALA A 164 -16.29 -23.94 9.79
C ALA A 164 -16.75 -22.78 8.90
N GLU A 165 -17.11 -21.63 9.48
CA GLU A 165 -17.55 -20.43 8.76
C GLU A 165 -16.42 -19.80 7.94
N ILE A 166 -15.22 -19.74 8.51
CA ILE A 166 -14.00 -19.23 7.82
C ILE A 166 -13.66 -20.15 6.65
N ARG A 167 -13.66 -21.46 6.87
CA ARG A 167 -13.43 -22.45 5.82
C ARG A 167 -14.45 -22.37 4.70
N ALA A 168 -15.73 -22.26 5.01
CA ALA A 168 -16.79 -22.10 4.03
C ALA A 168 -16.63 -20.81 3.22
N SER A 169 -16.28 -19.70 3.87
CA SER A 169 -15.99 -18.41 3.23
C SER A 169 -14.82 -18.50 2.26
N LEU A 170 -13.72 -19.14 2.66
CA LEU A 170 -12.54 -19.38 1.81
C LEU A 170 -12.93 -20.21 0.58
N ILE A 171 -13.46 -21.41 0.79
CA ILE A 171 -13.78 -22.34 -0.29
C ILE A 171 -14.80 -21.74 -1.27
N SER A 172 -15.87 -21.12 -0.75
CA SER A 172 -16.89 -20.50 -1.60
C SER A 172 -16.35 -19.35 -2.44
N THR A 173 -15.46 -18.54 -1.89
CA THR A 173 -14.84 -17.43 -2.62
C THR A 173 -13.92 -17.96 -3.73
N LEU A 174 -13.05 -18.91 -3.42
CA LEU A 174 -12.12 -19.49 -4.40
C LEU A 174 -12.86 -20.13 -5.57
N ILE A 175 -13.87 -20.95 -5.29
CA ILE A 175 -14.65 -21.64 -6.33
C ILE A 175 -15.48 -20.64 -7.14
N LYS A 176 -16.23 -19.77 -6.48
CA LYS A 176 -17.16 -18.85 -7.15
C LYS A 176 -16.47 -17.89 -8.11
N TYR A 177 -15.26 -17.46 -7.76
CA TYR A 177 -14.50 -16.48 -8.55
C TYR A 177 -13.33 -17.11 -9.31
N ASN A 178 -13.30 -18.43 -9.43
CA ASN A 178 -12.27 -19.17 -10.17
C ASN A 178 -10.85 -18.76 -9.80
N ILE A 179 -10.59 -18.63 -8.49
CA ILE A 179 -9.27 -18.29 -7.96
C ILE A 179 -8.48 -19.58 -7.79
N GLY A 180 -7.34 -19.67 -8.48
CA GLY A 180 -6.44 -20.80 -8.37
C GLY A 180 -5.84 -20.92 -6.98
N VAL A 181 -5.53 -22.14 -6.54
CA VAL A 181 -4.81 -22.38 -5.29
C VAL A 181 -3.60 -23.24 -5.56
N VAL A 182 -2.45 -22.81 -5.08
CA VAL A 182 -1.20 -23.57 -5.15
C VAL A 182 -0.61 -23.69 -3.76
N GLU A 183 -0.34 -24.91 -3.33
CA GLU A 183 0.40 -25.16 -2.10
C GLU A 183 1.89 -25.06 -2.37
N ARG A 184 2.63 -24.31 -1.54
CA ARG A 184 4.07 -24.16 -1.65
C ARG A 184 4.77 -24.54 -0.37
N HIS A 185 5.79 -25.38 -0.54
CA HIS A 185 6.62 -25.89 0.54
C HIS A 185 7.79 -24.97 0.91
N ASP A 186 8.15 -24.06 0.03
CA ASP A 186 9.38 -23.26 0.06
C ASP A 186 9.16 -21.77 0.37
N ILE A 187 7.96 -21.40 0.80
CA ILE A 187 7.71 -20.03 1.25
C ILE A 187 8.30 -19.86 2.65
N PRO A 188 9.31 -18.99 2.83
CA PRO A 188 9.87 -18.76 4.16
C PRO A 188 8.77 -18.29 5.11
N GLY A 189 8.58 -18.99 6.24
CA GLY A 189 7.54 -18.67 7.23
C GLY A 189 7.69 -17.31 7.93
N THR A 190 8.77 -16.58 7.60
CA THR A 190 9.12 -15.26 8.15
C THR A 190 8.81 -14.09 7.22
N LEU A 191 8.27 -14.31 6.03
CA LEU A 191 7.72 -13.22 5.21
C LEU A 191 6.41 -12.75 5.84
N THR A 192 6.52 -12.03 6.95
CA THR A 192 5.41 -11.23 7.47
C THR A 192 5.11 -10.16 6.42
N PRO A 193 3.87 -10.05 5.93
CA PRO A 193 3.51 -8.86 5.16
C PRO A 193 3.77 -7.68 6.08
N LEU A 194 4.62 -6.77 5.64
CA LEU A 194 4.74 -5.47 6.27
C LEU A 194 3.37 -4.80 6.07
N MET A 195 2.60 -4.73 7.18
CA MET A 195 1.37 -3.95 7.24
C MET A 195 1.71 -2.47 7.23
#